data_de489d55d11a1c481cb4da72bc0d6faa
#
_entry.id   de489d55d11a1c481cb4da72bc0d6faa
#
_cell.length_a   1.000
_cell.length_b   1.000
_cell.length_c   1.000
_cell.angle_alpha   90.00
_cell.angle_beta   90.00
_cell.angle_gamma   90.00
#
_symmetry.space_group_name_H-M   'P 1'
#
loop_
_entity.id
_entity.type
_entity.pdbx_description
1 polymer ?
#
loop_
_entity_poly.entity_id
_entity_poly.type
_entity_poly.pdbx_seq_one_letter_code
_entity_poly.pdbx_strand_id
1 'polypeptide(L)'
;MLYSGTACQIAGLKGYLKKEYPNLLTLDVLCHGVPSPKVWNRYLRSQEVLHNGHVRRTFFRHKKYGWKTFALLLEFSNNKAYERIFAEDPFMQMFLSNICLRPSCYACKFKSLSRPSDITIGDCWGIDNIYPDMDDDKGTSIVFAHSEKGMDLLKKIWGEMTYKEGNIEELLPNTADSRKSVSPHPNRNTFFAALDAEENCDELLKFVKPKVSILGKVKRKIKVIIRID
;
A
#
# COMPACT_ATOMS: atom_id res chain seq x y z
N MET A 1 19.93 -13.89 -12.85
CA MET A 1 18.59 -13.30 -13.21
C MET A 1 17.91 -12.85 -11.95
N LEU A 2 17.30 -11.65 -11.92
CA LEU A 2 16.44 -11.15 -10.83
C LEU A 2 14.99 -11.14 -11.29
N TYR A 3 14.09 -11.69 -10.48
CA TYR A 3 12.65 -11.60 -10.66
C TYR A 3 12.01 -10.91 -9.44
N SER A 4 11.24 -9.86 -9.67
CA SER A 4 10.57 -9.10 -8.62
C SER A 4 9.05 -9.15 -8.79
N GLY A 5 8.31 -9.13 -7.68
CA GLY A 5 6.84 -9.14 -7.70
C GLY A 5 6.25 -9.16 -6.29
N THR A 6 4.96 -9.44 -6.20
CA THR A 6 4.34 -9.73 -4.89
C THR A 6 4.64 -11.18 -4.48
N ALA A 7 4.56 -11.49 -3.19
CA ALA A 7 4.85 -12.84 -2.69
C ALA A 7 4.02 -13.94 -3.39
N CYS A 8 2.75 -13.65 -3.72
CA CYS A 8 1.91 -14.60 -4.46
C CYS A 8 2.37 -14.79 -5.93
N GLN A 9 2.97 -13.77 -6.56
CA GLN A 9 3.56 -13.90 -7.90
C GLN A 9 4.86 -14.72 -7.85
N ILE A 10 5.71 -14.49 -6.84
CA ILE A 10 6.90 -15.31 -6.60
C ILE A 10 6.52 -16.79 -6.39
N ALA A 11 5.53 -17.04 -5.54
CA ALA A 11 5.04 -18.42 -5.32
C ALA A 11 4.49 -19.04 -6.60
N GLY A 12 3.77 -18.27 -7.41
CA GLY A 12 3.28 -18.70 -8.73
C GLY A 12 4.41 -19.05 -9.68
N LEU A 13 5.46 -18.22 -9.75
CA LEU A 13 6.66 -18.49 -10.56
C LEU A 13 7.32 -19.79 -10.12
N LYS A 14 7.59 -19.95 -8.80
CA LYS A 14 8.22 -21.17 -8.28
C LYS A 14 7.36 -22.42 -8.54
N GLY A 15 6.05 -22.32 -8.39
CA GLY A 15 5.10 -23.38 -8.71
C GLY A 15 5.09 -23.76 -10.19
N TYR A 16 5.28 -22.80 -11.09
CA TYR A 16 5.41 -23.04 -12.53
C TYR A 16 6.74 -23.70 -12.90
N LEU A 17 7.84 -23.21 -12.35
CA LEU A 17 9.18 -23.69 -12.63
C LEU A 17 9.44 -25.12 -12.10
N LYS A 18 8.80 -25.51 -10.98
CA LYS A 18 8.87 -26.82 -10.32
C LYS A 18 10.28 -27.30 -9.94
N LYS A 19 11.28 -26.45 -10.01
CA LYS A 19 12.67 -26.70 -9.59
C LYS A 19 13.35 -25.42 -9.17
N GLU A 20 14.38 -25.53 -8.34
CA GLU A 20 15.22 -24.42 -7.95
C GLU A 20 16.27 -24.13 -9.05
N TYR A 21 16.55 -22.83 -9.22
CA TYR A 21 17.58 -22.34 -10.14
C TYR A 21 18.61 -21.53 -9.35
N PRO A 22 19.87 -21.98 -9.32
CA PRO A 22 20.93 -21.28 -8.55
C PRO A 22 21.14 -19.83 -9.01
N ASN A 23 20.93 -19.54 -10.28
CA ASN A 23 21.08 -18.22 -10.89
C ASN A 23 19.80 -17.34 -10.88
N LEU A 24 18.70 -17.82 -10.25
CA LEU A 24 17.48 -17.03 -10.06
C LEU A 24 17.44 -16.48 -8.64
N LEU A 25 17.46 -15.15 -8.53
CA LEU A 25 17.18 -14.43 -7.31
C LEU A 25 15.74 -13.88 -7.38
N THR A 26 15.00 -14.05 -6.31
CA THR A 26 13.61 -13.58 -6.20
C THR A 26 13.48 -12.50 -5.13
N LEU A 27 12.78 -11.40 -5.48
CA LEU A 27 12.53 -10.29 -4.58
C LEU A 27 11.04 -10.03 -4.50
N ASP A 28 10.47 -9.97 -3.29
CA ASP A 28 9.09 -9.54 -3.11
C ASP A 28 8.97 -8.24 -2.30
N VAL A 29 7.74 -7.73 -2.23
CA VAL A 29 7.42 -6.53 -1.48
C VAL A 29 6.48 -6.84 -0.33
N LEU A 30 6.56 -6.06 0.77
CA LEU A 30 5.53 -6.04 1.81
C LEU A 30 4.24 -5.48 1.20
N CYS A 31 3.34 -6.40 0.86
CA CYS A 31 2.16 -6.10 0.06
C CYS A 31 0.94 -5.82 0.93
N HIS A 32 0.35 -4.62 0.82
CA HIS A 32 -0.93 -4.28 1.46
C HIS A 32 -2.09 -5.11 0.89
N GLY A 33 -2.13 -5.26 -0.43
CA GLY A 33 -3.17 -5.94 -1.19
C GLY A 33 -3.23 -5.39 -2.61
N VAL A 34 -4.07 -5.98 -3.44
CA VAL A 34 -4.28 -5.54 -4.83
C VAL A 34 -5.70 -5.04 -4.99
N PRO A 35 -5.92 -3.78 -5.38
CA PRO A 35 -7.25 -3.27 -5.63
C PRO A 35 -7.90 -3.93 -6.85
N SER A 36 -9.23 -3.92 -6.90
CA SER A 36 -9.99 -4.40 -8.04
C SER A 36 -9.68 -3.54 -9.29
N PRO A 37 -9.32 -4.13 -10.43
CA PRO A 37 -9.16 -3.38 -11.68
C PRO A 37 -10.42 -2.63 -12.09
N LYS A 38 -11.61 -3.13 -11.75
CA LYS A 38 -12.89 -2.47 -12.02
C LYS A 38 -12.97 -1.11 -11.31
N VAL A 39 -12.53 -1.05 -10.03
CA VAL A 39 -12.50 0.20 -9.25
C VAL A 39 -11.48 1.17 -9.83
N TRP A 40 -10.29 0.70 -10.18
CA TRP A 40 -9.26 1.51 -10.81
C TRP A 40 -9.72 2.11 -12.13
N ASN A 41 -10.28 1.30 -13.01
CA ASN A 41 -10.79 1.76 -14.31
C ASN A 41 -11.94 2.77 -14.15
N ARG A 42 -12.82 2.58 -13.16
CA ARG A 42 -13.89 3.54 -12.86
C ARG A 42 -13.32 4.87 -12.38
N TYR A 43 -12.33 4.82 -11.49
CA TYR A 43 -11.63 6.01 -11.02
C TYR A 43 -10.95 6.77 -12.17
N LEU A 44 -10.21 6.07 -13.04
CA LEU A 44 -9.57 6.70 -14.19
C LEU A 44 -10.59 7.40 -15.10
N ARG A 45 -11.69 6.73 -15.45
CA ARG A 45 -12.76 7.32 -16.28
C ARG A 45 -13.35 8.58 -15.64
N SER A 46 -13.61 8.55 -14.34
CA SER A 46 -14.09 9.72 -13.59
C SER A 46 -13.11 10.89 -13.71
N GLN A 47 -11.81 10.63 -13.54
CA GLN A 47 -10.77 11.67 -13.65
C GLN A 47 -10.61 12.17 -15.09
N GLU A 48 -10.71 11.32 -16.10
CA GLU A 48 -10.64 11.69 -17.51
C GLU A 48 -11.79 12.61 -17.93
N VAL A 49 -13.01 12.33 -17.46
CA VAL A 49 -14.18 13.20 -17.68
C VAL A 49 -13.99 14.55 -17.00
N LEU A 50 -13.60 14.56 -15.71
CA LEU A 50 -13.41 15.79 -14.96
C LEU A 50 -12.34 16.72 -15.55
N HIS A 51 -11.27 16.15 -16.11
CA HIS A 51 -10.14 16.90 -16.64
C HIS A 51 -10.18 17.08 -18.16
N ASN A 52 -11.18 16.50 -18.83
CA ASN A 52 -11.34 16.52 -20.30
C ASN A 52 -10.07 16.06 -21.04
N GLY A 53 -9.53 14.90 -20.65
CA GLY A 53 -8.30 14.36 -21.23
C GLY A 53 -8.02 12.93 -20.77
N HIS A 54 -7.33 12.13 -21.60
CA HIS A 54 -6.95 10.77 -21.25
C HIS A 54 -5.73 10.74 -20.36
N VAL A 55 -5.73 9.85 -19.34
CA VAL A 55 -4.56 9.65 -18.47
C VAL A 55 -3.43 9.01 -19.27
N ARG A 56 -2.27 9.66 -19.29
CA ARG A 56 -1.04 9.18 -19.93
C ARG A 56 -0.08 8.52 -18.96
N ARG A 57 0.04 9.09 -17.75
CA ARG A 57 0.98 8.60 -16.73
C ARG A 57 0.32 8.65 -15.36
N THR A 58 0.66 7.67 -14.52
CA THR A 58 0.18 7.57 -13.14
C THR A 58 1.36 7.34 -12.20
N PHE A 59 1.42 8.11 -11.13
CA PHE A 59 2.39 7.96 -10.05
C PHE A 59 1.66 7.78 -8.72
N PHE A 60 1.64 6.55 -8.21
CA PHE A 60 0.96 6.24 -6.94
C PHE A 60 1.68 6.76 -5.69
N ARG A 61 2.95 7.07 -5.81
CA ARG A 61 3.83 7.46 -4.71
C ARG A 61 4.65 8.70 -5.11
N HIS A 62 3.97 9.75 -5.61
CA HIS A 62 4.64 11.01 -5.93
C HIS A 62 5.05 11.72 -4.62
N LYS A 63 6.36 11.89 -4.41
CA LYS A 63 6.95 12.34 -3.14
C LYS A 63 7.16 13.86 -3.06
N LYS A 64 6.40 14.66 -3.78
CA LYS A 64 6.49 16.13 -3.75
C LYS A 64 6.34 16.71 -2.34
N TYR A 65 5.51 16.08 -1.52
CA TYR A 65 5.21 16.48 -0.14
C TYR A 65 5.92 15.59 0.90
N GLY A 66 6.99 14.90 0.50
CA GLY A 66 7.70 13.94 1.31
C GLY A 66 7.23 12.49 1.12
N TRP A 67 7.97 11.56 1.72
CA TRP A 67 7.62 10.14 1.70
C TRP A 67 6.39 9.81 2.55
N LYS A 68 6.30 10.45 3.73
CA LYS A 68 5.18 10.24 4.66
C LYS A 68 3.87 10.80 4.14
N THR A 69 3.93 11.85 3.31
CA THR A 69 2.75 12.53 2.74
C THR A 69 2.76 12.44 1.22
N PHE A 70 2.95 11.24 0.68
CA PHE A 70 2.94 11.04 -0.76
C PHE A 70 1.58 11.33 -1.41
N ALA A 71 1.61 11.64 -2.70
CA ALA A 71 0.42 11.93 -3.51
C ALA A 71 0.21 10.89 -4.61
N LEU A 72 -1.03 10.79 -5.08
CA LEU A 72 -1.35 10.20 -6.36
C LEU A 72 -1.34 11.33 -7.40
N LEU A 73 -0.53 11.16 -8.45
CA LEU A 73 -0.43 12.10 -9.56
C LEU A 73 -0.88 11.43 -10.85
N LEU A 74 -1.79 12.07 -11.59
CA LEU A 74 -2.20 11.70 -12.95
C LEU A 74 -1.79 12.82 -13.91
N GLU A 75 -1.15 12.45 -15.00
CA GLU A 75 -0.83 13.36 -16.12
C GLU A 75 -1.73 13.04 -17.31
N PHE A 76 -2.39 14.06 -17.88
CA PHE A 76 -3.37 13.91 -18.96
C PHE A 76 -2.80 14.26 -20.32
N SER A 77 -3.49 13.79 -21.38
CA SER A 77 -3.16 14.03 -22.78
C SER A 77 -3.21 15.51 -23.19
N ASN A 78 -3.94 16.33 -22.46
CA ASN A 78 -4.10 17.77 -22.68
C ASN A 78 -3.14 18.62 -21.84
N ASN A 79 -2.04 18.04 -21.33
CA ASN A 79 -1.03 18.64 -20.47
C ASN A 79 -1.55 19.14 -19.10
N LYS A 80 -2.76 18.78 -18.70
CA LYS A 80 -3.23 18.97 -17.32
C LYS A 80 -2.66 17.89 -16.42
N ALA A 81 -2.69 18.16 -15.10
CA ALA A 81 -2.34 17.20 -14.07
C ALA A 81 -3.36 17.26 -12.92
N TYR A 82 -3.62 16.13 -12.33
CA TYR A 82 -4.35 15.97 -11.08
C TYR A 82 -3.38 15.44 -10.04
N GLU A 83 -3.32 16.08 -8.90
CA GLU A 83 -2.47 15.66 -7.79
C GLU A 83 -3.23 15.82 -6.47
N ARG A 84 -3.33 14.75 -5.69
CA ARG A 84 -3.83 14.78 -4.31
C ARG A 84 -3.01 13.88 -3.41
N ILE A 85 -2.80 14.29 -2.17
CA ILE A 85 -2.18 13.45 -1.16
C ILE A 85 -3.06 12.21 -0.90
N PHE A 86 -2.43 11.09 -0.52
CA PHE A 86 -3.12 9.80 -0.36
C PHE A 86 -4.31 9.85 0.59
N ALA A 87 -4.26 10.73 1.60
CA ALA A 87 -5.33 10.91 2.58
C ALA A 87 -6.58 11.62 2.03
N GLU A 88 -6.45 12.32 0.90
CA GLU A 88 -7.52 13.09 0.26
C GLU A 88 -7.98 12.46 -1.06
N ASP A 89 -7.10 11.71 -1.73
CA ASP A 89 -7.42 11.07 -2.99
C ASP A 89 -8.46 9.96 -2.82
N PRO A 90 -9.57 9.95 -3.60
CA PRO A 90 -10.66 8.98 -3.45
C PRO A 90 -10.21 7.54 -3.65
N PHE A 91 -9.37 7.28 -4.68
CA PHE A 91 -8.90 5.92 -4.94
C PHE A 91 -7.98 5.42 -3.82
N MET A 92 -7.07 6.25 -3.34
CA MET A 92 -6.18 5.90 -2.23
C MET A 92 -6.96 5.64 -0.93
N GLN A 93 -7.99 6.45 -0.63
CA GLN A 93 -8.86 6.20 0.51
C GLN A 93 -9.61 4.87 0.39
N MET A 94 -10.19 4.56 -0.79
CA MET A 94 -10.84 3.27 -1.05
C MET A 94 -9.86 2.10 -0.93
N PHE A 95 -8.64 2.24 -1.44
CA PHE A 95 -7.61 1.22 -1.37
C PHE A 95 -7.15 0.96 0.07
N LEU A 96 -6.77 2.01 0.79
CA LEU A 96 -6.23 1.90 2.15
C LEU A 96 -7.28 1.50 3.20
N SER A 97 -8.56 1.75 2.92
CA SER A 97 -9.67 1.26 3.77
C SER A 97 -9.98 -0.22 3.58
N ASN A 98 -9.30 -0.91 2.68
CA ASN A 98 -9.53 -2.32 2.32
C ASN A 98 -10.90 -2.60 1.65
N ILE A 99 -11.66 -1.59 1.21
CA ILE A 99 -13.00 -1.81 0.65
C ILE A 99 -12.95 -2.43 -0.75
N CYS A 100 -11.91 -2.11 -1.52
CA CYS A 100 -11.82 -2.45 -2.94
C CYS A 100 -10.79 -3.53 -3.29
N LEU A 101 -10.19 -4.21 -2.31
CA LEU A 101 -9.20 -5.25 -2.59
C LEU A 101 -9.81 -6.47 -3.28
N ARG A 102 -8.96 -7.25 -3.97
CA ARG A 102 -9.34 -8.55 -4.54
C ARG A 102 -9.73 -9.52 -3.40
N PRO A 103 -10.72 -10.41 -3.60
CA PRO A 103 -11.14 -11.36 -2.58
C PRO A 103 -9.99 -12.20 -2.01
N SER A 104 -9.05 -12.64 -2.85
CA SER A 104 -7.89 -13.41 -2.44
C SER A 104 -6.94 -12.68 -1.48
N CYS A 105 -6.97 -11.34 -1.45
CA CYS A 105 -6.13 -10.55 -0.53
C CYS A 105 -6.63 -10.62 0.91
N TYR A 106 -7.91 -10.87 1.13
CA TYR A 106 -8.48 -11.03 2.48
C TYR A 106 -8.18 -12.40 3.11
N ALA A 107 -7.75 -13.36 2.30
CA ALA A 107 -7.32 -14.70 2.74
C ALA A 107 -5.95 -15.03 2.15
N CYS A 108 -5.03 -14.06 2.14
CA CYS A 108 -3.72 -14.19 1.53
C CYS A 108 -2.84 -15.15 2.32
N LYS A 109 -2.39 -16.23 1.69
CA LYS A 109 -1.51 -17.26 2.29
C LYS A 109 -0.06 -16.78 2.47
N PHE A 110 0.29 -15.63 1.88
CA PHE A 110 1.66 -15.13 1.82
C PHE A 110 1.90 -13.92 2.73
N LYS A 111 0.92 -13.51 3.54
CA LYS A 111 1.08 -12.46 4.55
C LYS A 111 1.60 -13.08 5.86
N SER A 112 2.88 -13.35 5.87
CA SER A 112 3.62 -13.86 7.02
C SER A 112 5.09 -13.42 6.91
N LEU A 113 5.90 -13.70 7.92
CA LEU A 113 7.36 -13.52 7.85
C LEU A 113 8.04 -14.62 7.04
N SER A 114 7.41 -15.81 6.94
CA SER A 114 7.88 -16.87 6.04
C SER A 114 7.42 -16.56 4.62
N ARG A 115 8.35 -16.19 3.77
CA ARG A 115 8.09 -15.73 2.40
C ARG A 115 8.69 -16.65 1.36
N PRO A 116 8.09 -16.74 0.17
CA PRO A 116 8.62 -17.58 -0.91
C PRO A 116 9.84 -17.00 -1.63
N SER A 117 10.16 -15.72 -1.40
CA SER A 117 11.25 -14.97 -2.04
C SER A 117 12.58 -15.16 -1.33
N ASP A 118 13.68 -14.81 -1.99
CA ASP A 118 15.02 -14.73 -1.38
C ASP A 118 15.17 -13.46 -0.55
N ILE A 119 14.56 -12.35 -1.00
CA ILE A 119 14.58 -11.05 -0.32
C ILE A 119 13.17 -10.47 -0.32
N THR A 120 12.77 -9.85 0.78
CA THR A 120 11.59 -8.98 0.88
C THR A 120 12.02 -7.56 1.17
N ILE A 121 11.42 -6.59 0.49
CA ILE A 121 11.56 -5.15 0.78
C ILE A 121 10.22 -4.53 1.11
N GLY A 122 10.24 -3.44 1.86
CA GLY A 122 9.03 -2.68 2.14
C GLY A 122 9.33 -1.32 2.75
N ASP A 123 8.31 -0.48 2.86
CA ASP A 123 8.42 0.78 3.58
C ASP A 123 8.53 0.51 5.08
N CYS A 124 9.51 1.13 5.75
CA CYS A 124 9.68 1.08 7.20
C CYS A 124 8.90 2.21 7.88
N TRP A 125 7.57 2.10 7.87
CA TRP A 125 6.70 3.10 8.49
C TRP A 125 6.97 3.22 9.99
N GLY A 126 7.09 4.46 10.49
CA GLY A 126 7.36 4.74 11.89
C GLY A 126 8.85 4.68 12.28
N ILE A 127 9.75 4.63 11.31
CA ILE A 127 11.20 4.61 11.53
C ILE A 127 11.69 5.81 12.36
N ASP A 128 11.03 6.95 12.20
CA ASP A 128 11.28 8.17 12.96
C ASP A 128 11.13 8.01 14.47
N ASN A 129 10.32 7.06 14.92
CA ASN A 129 10.16 6.74 16.34
C ASN A 129 11.16 5.70 16.86
N ILE A 130 11.77 4.91 15.97
CA ILE A 130 12.66 3.79 16.33
C ILE A 130 14.12 4.18 16.10
N TYR A 131 14.43 4.68 14.90
CA TYR A 131 15.75 5.16 14.48
C TYR A 131 15.62 6.52 13.79
N PRO A 132 15.49 7.64 14.53
CA PRO A 132 15.28 8.98 13.97
C PRO A 132 16.35 9.41 12.96
N ASP A 133 17.58 8.95 13.13
CA ASP A 133 18.71 9.21 12.24
C ASP A 133 18.62 8.50 10.88
N MET A 134 17.71 7.53 10.74
CA MET A 134 17.39 6.85 9.48
C MET A 134 16.22 7.49 8.74
N ASP A 135 15.63 8.56 9.26
CA ASP A 135 14.49 9.24 8.66
C ASP A 135 14.89 10.58 8.04
N ASP A 136 14.86 10.67 6.73
CA ASP A 136 15.11 11.90 5.96
C ASP A 136 13.88 12.32 5.11
N ASP A 137 12.72 11.69 5.37
CA ASP A 137 11.46 11.82 4.61
C ASP A 137 11.58 11.53 3.10
N LYS A 138 12.69 10.90 2.66
CA LYS A 138 12.81 10.37 1.29
C LYS A 138 12.38 8.92 1.20
N GLY A 139 12.31 8.25 2.34
CA GLY A 139 11.84 6.89 2.56
C GLY A 139 12.93 5.91 2.95
N THR A 140 12.72 5.27 4.08
CA THR A 140 13.57 4.17 4.59
C THR A 140 12.89 2.84 4.28
N SER A 141 13.66 1.90 3.75
CA SER A 141 13.18 0.55 3.46
C SER A 141 13.53 -0.40 4.58
N ILE A 142 12.59 -1.29 4.92
CA ILE A 142 12.88 -2.52 5.67
C ILE A 142 13.23 -3.63 4.67
N VAL A 143 14.25 -4.43 5.01
CA VAL A 143 14.74 -5.52 4.15
C VAL A 143 14.86 -6.80 4.96
N PHE A 144 14.39 -7.92 4.42
CA PHE A 144 14.52 -9.25 4.98
C PHE A 144 15.20 -10.18 3.98
N ALA A 145 16.22 -10.94 4.40
CA ALA A 145 16.75 -12.07 3.65
C ALA A 145 16.11 -13.37 4.16
N HIS A 146 15.59 -14.17 3.25
CA HIS A 146 14.91 -15.45 3.54
C HIS A 146 15.73 -16.66 3.08
N SER A 147 16.80 -16.44 2.32
CA SER A 147 17.70 -17.48 1.82
C SER A 147 19.17 -17.04 1.92
N GLU A 148 20.07 -18.00 1.86
CA GLU A 148 21.51 -17.73 1.78
C GLU A 148 21.85 -16.86 0.56
N LYS A 149 21.25 -17.15 -0.61
CA LYS A 149 21.41 -16.31 -1.82
C LYS A 149 21.02 -14.85 -1.58
N GLY A 150 19.91 -14.62 -0.88
CA GLY A 150 19.43 -13.29 -0.53
C GLY A 150 20.43 -12.59 0.40
N MET A 151 20.90 -13.27 1.44
CA MET A 151 21.89 -12.74 2.37
C MET A 151 23.23 -12.44 1.69
N ASP A 152 23.70 -13.32 0.83
CA ASP A 152 24.95 -13.13 0.09
C ASP A 152 24.89 -11.93 -0.87
N LEU A 153 23.73 -11.67 -1.48
CA LEU A 153 23.54 -10.46 -2.27
C LEU A 153 23.61 -9.21 -1.40
N LEU A 154 22.90 -9.19 -0.26
CA LEU A 154 22.91 -8.04 0.65
C LEU A 154 24.32 -7.75 1.14
N LYS A 155 25.09 -8.77 1.54
CA LYS A 155 26.50 -8.61 1.95
C LYS A 155 27.35 -7.95 0.86
N LYS A 156 27.14 -8.26 -0.41
CA LYS A 156 27.91 -7.68 -1.52
C LYS A 156 27.62 -6.20 -1.75
N ILE A 157 26.44 -5.73 -1.37
CA ILE A 157 26.01 -4.33 -1.60
C ILE A 157 25.96 -3.50 -0.32
N TRP A 158 26.31 -4.06 0.84
CA TRP A 158 26.30 -3.32 2.11
C TRP A 158 27.15 -2.06 2.10
N GLY A 159 28.30 -2.09 1.42
CA GLY A 159 29.18 -0.93 1.27
C GLY A 159 28.56 0.24 0.47
N GLU A 160 27.50 -0.02 -0.30
CA GLU A 160 26.81 0.96 -1.13
C GLU A 160 25.52 1.50 -0.45
N MET A 161 25.23 1.07 0.78
CA MET A 161 24.00 1.42 1.48
C MET A 161 24.30 1.98 2.88
N THR A 162 23.46 2.92 3.31
CA THR A 162 23.33 3.23 4.74
C THR A 162 22.31 2.27 5.34
N TYR A 163 22.69 1.45 6.32
CA TYR A 163 21.79 0.48 6.95
C TYR A 163 22.01 0.39 8.45
N LYS A 164 20.98 -0.09 9.13
CA LYS A 164 21.04 -0.52 10.55
C LYS A 164 20.35 -1.88 10.66
N GLU A 165 20.92 -2.75 11.48
CA GLU A 165 20.22 -3.94 11.93
C GLU A 165 19.23 -3.57 13.02
N GLY A 166 18.06 -4.21 13.00
CA GLY A 166 16.99 -3.88 13.95
C GLY A 166 16.15 -5.07 14.35
N ASN A 167 15.40 -4.89 15.43
CA ASN A 167 14.47 -5.91 15.92
C ASN A 167 13.21 -5.90 15.05
N ILE A 168 12.85 -7.08 14.51
CA ILE A 168 11.69 -7.24 13.65
C ILE A 168 10.36 -6.91 14.33
N GLU A 169 10.23 -7.15 15.64
CA GLU A 169 8.99 -6.86 16.37
C GLU A 169 8.77 -5.35 16.55
N GLU A 170 9.85 -4.57 16.61
CA GLU A 170 9.80 -3.10 16.65
C GLU A 170 9.54 -2.52 15.26
N LEU A 171 10.33 -2.97 14.26
CA LEU A 171 10.27 -2.45 12.89
C LEU A 171 9.02 -2.89 12.12
N LEU A 172 8.48 -4.07 12.44
CA LEU A 172 7.29 -4.64 11.80
C LEU A 172 6.42 -5.35 12.83
N PRO A 173 5.66 -4.62 13.65
CA PRO A 173 4.88 -5.21 14.73
C PRO A 173 3.83 -6.21 14.21
N ASN A 174 3.43 -7.14 15.07
CA ASN A 174 2.46 -8.21 14.76
C ASN A 174 1.10 -7.70 14.24
N THR A 175 0.77 -6.45 14.52
CA THR A 175 -0.45 -5.78 14.03
C THR A 175 -0.35 -5.29 12.59
N ALA A 176 0.85 -5.29 12.00
CA ALA A 176 1.04 -4.80 10.64
C ALA A 176 0.28 -5.66 9.61
N ASP A 177 -0.37 -4.98 8.66
CA ASP A 177 -1.11 -5.62 7.56
C ASP A 177 -0.23 -6.52 6.66
N SER A 178 1.08 -6.34 6.72
CA SER A 178 2.06 -7.18 6.02
C SER A 178 2.29 -8.55 6.67
N ARG A 179 1.94 -8.72 7.96
CA ARG A 179 2.08 -9.98 8.71
C ARG A 179 0.84 -10.85 8.72
N LYS A 180 -0.34 -10.28 8.45
CA LYS A 180 -1.62 -11.00 8.40
C LYS A 180 -2.54 -10.41 7.34
N SER A 181 -3.48 -11.21 6.88
CA SER A 181 -4.51 -10.75 5.94
C SER A 181 -5.40 -9.70 6.60
N VAL A 182 -5.71 -8.65 5.85
CA VAL A 182 -6.67 -7.63 6.27
C VAL A 182 -8.09 -8.18 6.21
N SER A 183 -8.98 -7.71 7.08
CA SER A 183 -10.40 -8.05 7.02
C SER A 183 -11.10 -7.29 5.89
N PRO A 184 -12.10 -7.91 5.23
CA PRO A 184 -12.95 -7.19 4.30
C PRO A 184 -13.65 -6.01 4.98
N HIS A 185 -13.74 -4.87 4.29
CA HIS A 185 -14.48 -3.73 4.80
C HIS A 185 -15.98 -4.07 4.95
N PRO A 186 -16.67 -3.67 6.05
CA PRO A 186 -18.08 -4.03 6.29
C PRO A 186 -19.02 -3.64 5.13
N ASN A 187 -18.75 -2.49 4.51
CA ASN A 187 -19.58 -1.96 3.42
C ASN A 187 -19.15 -2.45 2.03
N ARG A 188 -18.26 -3.44 1.93
CA ARG A 188 -17.69 -3.88 0.65
C ARG A 188 -18.76 -4.29 -0.37
N ASN A 189 -19.76 -5.07 0.04
CA ASN A 189 -20.81 -5.55 -0.87
C ASN A 189 -21.67 -4.40 -1.39
N THR A 190 -22.09 -3.47 -0.53
CA THR A 190 -22.84 -2.28 -0.92
C THR A 190 -22.03 -1.32 -1.79
N PHE A 191 -20.72 -1.20 -1.51
CA PHE A 191 -19.79 -0.45 -2.35
C PHE A 191 -19.74 -0.99 -3.79
N PHE A 192 -19.55 -2.30 -3.95
CA PHE A 192 -19.49 -2.90 -5.29
C PHE A 192 -20.84 -2.88 -6.01
N ALA A 193 -21.95 -2.99 -5.29
CA ALA A 193 -23.30 -2.83 -5.88
C ALA A 193 -23.52 -1.41 -6.40
N ALA A 194 -22.97 -0.38 -5.72
CA ALA A 194 -23.10 1.01 -6.16
C ALA A 194 -22.09 1.40 -7.24
N LEU A 195 -20.99 0.67 -7.39
CA LEU A 195 -19.87 1.03 -8.27
C LEU A 195 -20.28 1.20 -9.74
N ASP A 196 -21.27 0.44 -10.22
CA ASP A 196 -21.71 0.49 -11.60
C ASP A 196 -22.65 1.69 -11.87
N ALA A 197 -23.41 2.10 -10.86
CA ALA A 197 -24.36 3.20 -10.97
C ALA A 197 -23.73 4.58 -10.70
N GLU A 198 -22.62 4.63 -9.95
CA GLU A 198 -22.00 5.87 -9.52
C GLU A 198 -20.93 6.35 -10.51
N GLU A 199 -21.12 7.51 -11.12
CA GLU A 199 -20.19 8.09 -12.09
C GLU A 199 -19.02 8.82 -11.40
N ASN A 200 -19.30 9.46 -10.27
CA ASN A 200 -18.30 10.19 -9.49
C ASN A 200 -17.71 9.32 -8.37
N CYS A 201 -16.40 9.04 -8.43
CA CYS A 201 -15.73 8.25 -7.41
C CYS A 201 -15.71 8.90 -6.02
N ASP A 202 -15.82 10.23 -5.90
CA ASP A 202 -15.93 10.91 -4.61
C ASP A 202 -17.20 10.49 -3.84
N GLU A 203 -18.30 10.20 -4.54
CA GLU A 203 -19.54 9.72 -3.95
C GLU A 203 -19.41 8.31 -3.34
N LEU A 204 -18.48 7.51 -3.85
CA LEU A 204 -18.18 6.19 -3.30
C LEU A 204 -17.50 6.25 -1.92
N LEU A 205 -16.92 7.40 -1.55
CA LEU A 205 -16.32 7.60 -0.23
C LEU A 205 -17.33 7.53 0.92
N LYS A 206 -18.62 7.69 0.66
CA LYS A 206 -19.69 7.46 1.67
C LYS A 206 -19.67 6.04 2.26
N PHE A 207 -19.15 5.07 1.50
CA PHE A 207 -19.01 3.68 1.97
C PHE A 207 -17.73 3.44 2.75
N VAL A 208 -16.70 4.27 2.56
CA VAL A 208 -15.40 4.20 3.25
C VAL A 208 -15.47 4.84 4.62
N LYS A 209 -16.14 5.99 4.73
CA LYS A 209 -16.23 6.73 5.98
C LYS A 209 -17.17 5.99 6.95
N PRO A 210 -16.77 5.76 8.22
CA PRO A 210 -17.70 5.20 9.19
C PRO A 210 -18.92 6.11 9.29
N LYS A 211 -20.13 5.53 9.33
CA LYS A 211 -21.35 6.27 9.67
C LYS A 211 -21.15 6.87 11.07
N VAL A 212 -20.78 8.14 11.14
CA VAL A 212 -20.68 8.85 12.42
C VAL A 212 -22.08 8.99 12.96
N SER A 213 -22.44 8.21 13.96
CA SER A 213 -23.73 8.39 14.65
C SER A 213 -23.77 9.80 15.24
N ILE A 214 -24.96 10.42 15.26
CA ILE A 214 -25.17 11.76 15.83
C ILE A 214 -24.63 11.78 17.28
N LEU A 215 -24.78 10.69 18.04
CA LEU A 215 -24.21 10.50 19.37
C LEU A 215 -22.66 10.54 19.39
N GLY A 216 -21.99 10.05 18.35
CA GLY A 216 -20.52 10.12 18.24
C GLY A 216 -20.01 11.53 17.97
N LYS A 217 -20.78 12.37 17.25
CA LYS A 217 -20.47 13.82 17.05
C LYS A 217 -20.61 14.61 18.34
N VAL A 218 -21.61 14.31 19.17
CA VAL A 218 -21.83 14.96 20.47
C VAL A 218 -20.71 14.57 21.44
N LYS A 219 -20.33 13.30 21.55
CA LYS A 219 -19.19 12.87 22.39
C LYS A 219 -17.85 13.49 21.99
N ARG A 220 -17.59 13.70 20.68
CA ARG A 220 -16.38 14.42 20.25
C ARG A 220 -16.38 15.89 20.61
N LYS A 221 -17.53 16.59 20.51
CA LYS A 221 -17.66 18.00 20.98
C LYS A 221 -17.49 18.13 22.49
N ILE A 222 -18.05 17.20 23.28
CA ILE A 222 -17.93 17.21 24.74
C ILE A 222 -16.47 16.95 25.19
N LYS A 223 -15.71 16.07 24.52
CA LYS A 223 -14.28 15.86 24.83
C LYS A 223 -13.40 17.09 24.57
N VAL A 224 -13.81 17.98 23.68
CA VAL A 224 -13.08 19.24 23.42
C VAL A 224 -13.42 20.33 24.44
N ILE A 225 -14.61 20.31 25.05
CA ILE A 225 -15.05 21.30 26.05
C ILE A 225 -14.50 21.00 27.47
N ILE A 226 -14.13 19.76 27.79
CA ILE A 226 -13.59 19.35 29.11
C ILE A 226 -12.05 19.48 29.19
N ARG A 227 -11.39 20.09 28.22
CA ARG A 227 -9.93 20.30 28.20
C ARG A 227 -9.53 21.78 28.27
N ILE A 228 -10.26 22.53 29.08
CA ILE A 228 -9.87 23.87 29.53
C ILE A 228 -9.83 23.80 31.07
N ASP A 229 -8.68 23.35 31.57
CA ASP A 229 -8.07 23.73 32.84
C ASP A 229 -6.56 23.51 32.73
#